data_f5c399462e6b2ba2375e25228ca3486a
#
_entry.id   f5c399462e6b2ba2375e25228ca3486a
#
_cell.length_a   1.000
_cell.length_b   1.000
_cell.length_c   1.000
_cell.angle_alpha   90.00
_cell.angle_beta   90.00
_cell.angle_gamma   90.00
#
_symmetry.space_group_name_H-M   'P 1'
#
loop_
_entity.id
_entity.type
_entity.pdbx_description
1 polymer ?
#
loop_
_entity_poly.entity_id
_entity_poly.type
_entity_poly.pdbx_seq_one_letter_code
_entity_poly.pdbx_strand_id
1 'polypeptide(L)'
;MDNIIDYVRWVGGTDFEGRPFSRVDNIVLCQLCYLDLKDIREIRSARGEMTLRDCVSTLTNKGLSIRKMAPDDSERFTSLVKACASSKRFGSLYISSFTDIYIEEEAVQFSAMTFSPYQEGKGWGFVAFRGTDSTIAGWKEDFMTSFTLTSSQAMAEEYVRARLETFDRVSVGGHSKGGNLAVYAAAVQPDELFDRIDHIYTNDGPGFCHEVLNGDLIARANPKTTRIIPQFTIVGSVFAPDFDDSYVIKSDKQMAEQHELCSWGIDHGDLLIAEDGIDPLAARINSGIDKWVYSVNIEERKKFINALFDAMSEGETQTLEEFTAEGTKGWERVLKVVLGDDMGIRIAAASLPDQLFFDGEGKKAAKSSLYRQFRRSDLAKGLAMIVAGLLIFLVPEGFLFILVGLLLLAATIISITLTVKKMKKDNWDFQPHLVDATVSSALLATTVITFVKEGALFVMASGIFAALLFACSYNCMARAKKTTNKTYDVLLVIMSGIWAFAGIYILFAPENTLSVYMMIIGSLAIIDGIIRVIRAYSIRHRWYVR
;
A
#
# COMPACT_ATOMS: atom_id res chain seq x y z
N MET A 1 23.37 5.29 -1.45
CA MET A 1 22.59 6.54 -1.61
C MET A 1 22.44 7.13 -0.23
N ASP A 2 22.89 8.38 -0.05
CA ASP A 2 22.72 9.07 1.22
C ASP A 2 21.24 9.38 1.43
N ASN A 3 20.83 9.47 2.69
CA ASN A 3 19.44 9.73 3.10
C ASN A 3 19.38 10.83 4.16
N ILE A 4 18.20 11.10 4.72
CA ILE A 4 18.03 12.16 5.71
C ILE A 4 18.84 11.93 7.00
N ILE A 5 19.22 10.71 7.35
CA ILE A 5 20.08 10.42 8.51
C ILE A 5 21.50 10.89 8.23
N ASP A 6 22.00 10.64 7.03
CA ASP A 6 23.34 11.10 6.60
C ASP A 6 23.37 12.62 6.47
N TYR A 7 22.28 13.22 5.96
CA TYR A 7 22.10 14.68 5.97
C TYR A 7 22.24 15.26 7.37
N VAL A 8 21.53 14.70 8.36
CA VAL A 8 21.59 15.18 9.75
C VAL A 8 23.02 15.08 10.31
N ARG A 9 23.75 14.00 10.02
CA ARG A 9 25.15 13.84 10.44
C ARG A 9 26.05 14.88 9.80
N TRP A 10 25.81 15.22 8.55
CA TRP A 10 26.60 16.18 7.80
C TRP A 10 26.33 17.64 8.24
N VAL A 11 25.06 18.07 8.37
CA VAL A 11 24.71 19.44 8.73
C VAL A 11 24.64 19.68 10.24
N GLY A 12 24.64 18.63 11.04
CA GLY A 12 24.31 18.66 12.47
C GLY A 12 25.19 19.56 13.33
N GLY A 13 26.40 19.90 12.87
CA GLY A 13 27.30 20.85 13.56
C GLY A 13 26.94 22.32 13.39
N THR A 14 26.04 22.66 12.45
CA THR A 14 25.70 24.06 12.10
C THR A 14 24.24 24.32 12.47
N ASP A 15 23.94 25.44 13.14
CA ASP A 15 22.57 25.86 13.45
C ASP A 15 21.87 26.52 12.24
N PHE A 16 20.64 27.02 12.45
CA PHE A 16 19.85 27.68 11.41
C PHE A 16 20.29 29.10 11.10
N GLU A 17 21.13 29.73 11.95
CA GLU A 17 21.77 31.02 11.66
C GLU A 17 22.94 30.81 10.70
N GLY A 18 23.76 29.80 10.94
CA GLY A 18 24.92 29.49 10.10
C GLY A 18 24.55 28.82 8.76
N ARG A 19 23.45 28.10 8.71
CA ARG A 19 22.87 27.53 7.51
C ARG A 19 21.35 27.67 7.55
N PRO A 20 20.73 28.45 6.64
CA PRO A 20 19.28 28.66 6.61
C PRO A 20 18.49 27.33 6.51
N PHE A 21 17.23 27.41 6.91
CA PHE A 21 16.29 26.26 6.81
C PHE A 21 16.14 25.81 5.36
N SER A 22 16.17 24.52 5.13
CA SER A 22 16.10 23.92 3.81
C SER A 22 14.92 22.96 3.69
N ARG A 23 14.58 22.59 2.44
CA ARG A 23 13.57 21.57 2.17
C ARG A 23 13.90 20.19 2.74
N VAL A 24 15.17 19.86 2.95
CA VAL A 24 15.58 18.62 3.62
C VAL A 24 15.36 18.71 5.13
N ASP A 25 15.57 19.86 5.75
CA ASP A 25 15.21 20.07 7.16
C ASP A 25 13.72 19.86 7.40
N ASN A 26 12.86 20.31 6.47
CA ASN A 26 11.43 20.02 6.51
C ASN A 26 11.16 18.52 6.58
N ILE A 27 11.78 17.72 5.72
CA ILE A 27 11.60 16.25 5.73
C ILE A 27 12.00 15.66 7.08
N VAL A 28 13.13 16.11 7.63
CA VAL A 28 13.60 15.68 8.96
C VAL A 28 12.58 16.04 10.04
N LEU A 29 12.07 17.27 10.07
CA LEU A 29 11.10 17.70 11.08
C LEU A 29 9.74 17.00 10.92
N CYS A 30 9.30 16.77 9.69
CA CYS A 30 8.08 15.98 9.43
C CYS A 30 8.24 14.52 9.87
N GLN A 31 9.42 13.92 9.70
CA GLN A 31 9.70 12.58 10.22
C GLN A 31 9.77 12.58 11.76
N LEU A 32 10.34 13.60 12.40
CA LEU A 32 10.36 13.71 13.85
C LEU A 32 8.96 13.90 14.46
N CYS A 33 7.96 14.35 13.69
CA CYS A 33 6.58 14.43 14.16
C CYS A 33 5.97 13.07 14.52
N TYR A 34 6.65 11.97 14.18
CA TYR A 34 6.29 10.62 14.57
C TYR A 34 6.81 10.19 15.95
N LEU A 35 7.51 11.06 16.71
CA LEU A 35 7.91 10.80 18.08
C LEU A 35 6.68 10.64 19.00
N ASP A 36 6.70 9.61 19.83
CA ASP A 36 5.67 9.42 20.86
C ASP A 36 6.04 10.18 22.14
N LEU A 37 5.47 11.37 22.31
CA LEU A 37 5.73 12.26 23.44
C LEU A 37 4.61 12.26 24.48
N LYS A 38 3.60 11.35 24.35
CA LYS A 38 2.41 11.35 25.25
C LYS A 38 2.78 11.17 26.73
N ASP A 39 3.87 10.45 27.04
CA ASP A 39 4.29 10.16 28.40
C ASP A 39 5.23 11.21 28.99
N ILE A 40 5.53 12.28 28.23
CA ILE A 40 6.30 13.43 28.71
C ILE A 40 5.32 14.51 29.20
N ARG A 41 5.13 14.58 30.52
CA ARG A 41 4.17 15.50 31.14
C ARG A 41 4.51 16.96 30.89
N GLU A 42 5.80 17.27 30.88
CA GLU A 42 6.35 18.61 30.71
C GLU A 42 5.92 19.24 29.38
N ILE A 43 5.86 18.44 28.31
CA ILE A 43 5.51 18.92 26.96
C ILE A 43 4.00 18.98 26.75
N ARG A 44 3.23 18.21 27.53
CA ARG A 44 1.77 18.18 27.46
C ARG A 44 1.06 19.32 28.18
N SER A 45 1.79 20.13 28.94
CA SER A 45 1.19 21.31 29.55
C SER A 45 0.90 22.38 28.49
N ALA A 46 -0.08 23.24 28.71
CA ALA A 46 -0.51 24.28 27.75
C ALA A 46 0.61 25.27 27.34
N ARG A 47 1.71 25.32 28.11
CA ARG A 47 2.91 26.10 27.83
C ARG A 47 4.17 25.25 27.93
N GLY A 48 4.04 23.94 27.77
CA GLY A 48 5.15 23.02 27.89
C GLY A 48 6.02 23.07 26.64
N GLU A 49 7.30 23.32 26.84
CA GLU A 49 8.30 23.24 25.80
C GLU A 49 9.57 22.56 26.33
N MET A 50 10.16 21.73 25.50
CA MET A 50 11.43 21.05 25.79
C MET A 50 12.28 21.03 24.53
N THR A 51 13.61 21.02 24.70
CA THR A 51 14.46 20.76 23.53
C THR A 51 14.28 19.32 23.04
N LEU A 52 14.45 19.08 21.74
CA LEU A 52 14.44 17.73 21.18
C LEU A 52 15.41 16.80 21.92
N ARG A 53 16.60 17.31 22.27
CA ARG A 53 17.60 16.56 23.05
C ARG A 53 17.05 16.11 24.39
N ASP A 54 16.38 16.98 25.13
CA ASP A 54 15.83 16.67 26.43
C ASP A 54 14.64 15.71 26.33
N CYS A 55 13.79 15.86 25.30
CA CYS A 55 12.72 14.92 25.00
C CYS A 55 13.27 13.50 24.78
N VAL A 56 14.26 13.37 23.88
CA VAL A 56 14.87 12.06 23.55
C VAL A 56 15.60 11.46 24.77
N SER A 57 16.30 12.28 25.54
CA SER A 57 16.94 11.85 26.79
C SER A 57 15.90 11.35 27.79
N THR A 58 14.79 12.04 27.94
CA THR A 58 13.68 11.63 28.84
C THR A 58 13.07 10.30 28.41
N LEU A 59 12.78 10.11 27.11
CA LEU A 59 12.26 8.85 26.58
C LEU A 59 13.25 7.71 26.86
N THR A 60 14.52 7.91 26.59
CA THR A 60 15.57 6.91 26.77
C THR A 60 15.74 6.53 28.24
N ASN A 61 15.82 7.51 29.14
CA ASN A 61 16.01 7.30 30.58
C ASN A 61 14.82 6.61 31.24
N LYS A 62 13.61 6.84 30.75
CA LYS A 62 12.40 6.18 31.24
C LYS A 62 12.15 4.83 30.58
N GLY A 63 12.98 4.39 29.63
CA GLY A 63 12.78 3.15 28.85
C GLY A 63 11.50 3.19 28.01
N LEU A 64 11.01 4.38 27.63
CA LEU A 64 9.80 4.54 26.85
C LEU A 64 10.08 4.26 25.37
N SER A 65 9.09 3.77 24.67
CA SER A 65 9.17 3.54 23.23
C SER A 65 9.30 4.87 22.49
N ILE A 66 10.23 4.96 21.54
CA ILE A 66 10.34 6.10 20.65
C ILE A 66 9.14 6.14 19.71
N ARG A 67 8.72 5.01 19.20
CA ARG A 67 7.44 4.70 18.54
C ARG A 67 7.37 3.20 18.18
N LYS A 68 6.16 2.65 18.06
CA LYS A 68 5.92 1.37 17.38
C LYS A 68 5.78 1.62 15.87
N MET A 69 6.81 1.31 15.12
CA MET A 69 6.82 1.26 13.65
C MET A 69 7.12 -0.18 13.20
N ALA A 70 6.98 -0.46 11.92
CA ALA A 70 7.46 -1.74 11.35
C ALA A 70 8.96 -1.94 11.66
N PRO A 71 9.45 -3.16 11.87
CA PRO A 71 10.81 -3.43 12.40
C PRO A 71 11.92 -2.68 11.67
N ASP A 72 11.94 -2.70 10.33
CA ASP A 72 12.99 -2.07 9.52
C ASP A 72 12.94 -0.53 9.60
N ASP A 73 11.75 0.04 9.63
CA ASP A 73 11.55 1.48 9.72
C ASP A 73 11.85 2.00 11.13
N SER A 74 11.64 1.17 12.16
CA SER A 74 11.94 1.49 13.56
C SER A 74 13.44 1.72 13.79
N GLU A 75 14.32 0.94 13.16
CA GLU A 75 15.77 1.13 13.29
C GLU A 75 16.26 2.41 12.64
N ARG A 76 15.80 2.70 11.41
CA ARG A 76 16.12 3.94 10.70
C ARG A 76 15.60 5.16 11.45
N PHE A 77 14.35 5.10 11.89
CA PHE A 77 13.75 6.17 12.70
C PHE A 77 14.51 6.42 14.00
N THR A 78 14.84 5.35 14.73
CA THR A 78 15.63 5.45 15.96
C THR A 78 17.01 6.06 15.70
N SER A 79 17.66 5.70 14.59
CA SER A 79 18.96 6.26 14.18
C SER A 79 18.85 7.74 13.84
N LEU A 80 17.78 8.15 13.12
CA LEU A 80 17.50 9.56 12.84
C LEU A 80 17.30 10.36 14.12
N VAL A 81 16.44 9.89 15.03
CA VAL A 81 16.14 10.57 16.30
C VAL A 81 17.41 10.77 17.13
N LYS A 82 18.25 9.74 17.25
CA LYS A 82 19.54 9.84 17.97
C LYS A 82 20.49 10.83 17.31
N ALA A 83 20.60 10.80 15.99
CA ALA A 83 21.42 11.75 15.24
C ALA A 83 20.93 13.19 15.43
N CYS A 84 19.61 13.43 15.31
CA CYS A 84 19.01 14.74 15.54
C CYS A 84 19.23 15.24 16.96
N ALA A 85 18.96 14.44 17.98
CA ALA A 85 19.14 14.81 19.39
C ALA A 85 20.60 15.16 19.73
N SER A 86 21.57 14.48 19.11
CA SER A 86 22.98 14.71 19.30
C SER A 86 23.51 15.94 18.55
N SER A 87 22.79 16.42 17.54
CA SER A 87 23.22 17.54 16.69
C SER A 87 22.99 18.90 17.35
N LYS A 88 23.79 19.91 16.95
CA LYS A 88 23.53 21.31 17.30
C LYS A 88 22.27 21.80 16.59
N ARG A 89 22.09 21.42 15.31
CA ARG A 89 21.02 21.92 14.44
C ARG A 89 19.63 21.54 14.96
N PHE A 90 19.40 20.28 15.19
CA PHE A 90 18.07 19.77 15.56
C PHE A 90 17.91 19.57 17.06
N GLY A 91 18.97 19.15 17.76
CA GLY A 91 18.89 18.83 19.18
C GLY A 91 18.59 20.03 20.08
N SER A 92 18.89 21.26 19.63
CA SER A 92 18.57 22.48 20.33
C SER A 92 17.20 23.06 20.02
N LEU A 93 16.47 22.49 19.04
CA LEU A 93 15.10 22.93 18.74
C LEU A 93 14.18 22.67 19.92
N TYR A 94 13.42 23.64 20.31
CA TYR A 94 12.31 23.51 21.24
C TYR A 94 11.14 22.84 20.51
N ILE A 95 10.53 21.87 21.17
CA ILE A 95 9.25 21.27 20.78
C ILE A 95 8.19 21.84 21.71
N SER A 96 7.14 22.39 21.13
CA SER A 96 6.01 22.96 21.87
C SER A 96 4.68 22.52 21.27
N SER A 97 3.60 22.72 22.03
CA SER A 97 2.20 22.47 21.60
C SER A 97 1.95 21.07 21.05
N PHE A 98 2.67 20.07 21.58
CA PHE A 98 2.44 18.68 21.18
C PHE A 98 0.99 18.29 21.41
N THR A 99 0.34 17.86 20.33
CA THR A 99 -1.05 17.38 20.31
C THR A 99 -1.08 15.99 19.67
N ASP A 100 -1.76 15.05 20.30
CA ASP A 100 -1.99 13.70 19.78
C ASP A 100 -3.39 13.24 20.19
N ILE A 101 -4.32 13.24 19.25
CA ILE A 101 -5.75 12.97 19.44
C ILE A 101 -6.12 11.75 18.59
N TYR A 102 -6.77 10.79 19.24
CA TYR A 102 -7.36 9.64 18.61
C TYR A 102 -8.79 9.45 19.12
N ILE A 103 -9.77 9.49 18.22
CA ILE A 103 -11.19 9.28 18.51
C ILE A 103 -11.69 8.25 17.51
N GLU A 104 -11.85 7.01 17.98
CA GLU A 104 -12.20 5.87 17.13
C GLU A 104 -13.60 6.02 16.52
N GLU A 105 -14.58 6.43 17.32
CA GLU A 105 -15.99 6.58 16.90
C GLU A 105 -16.16 7.60 15.78
N GLU A 106 -15.30 8.62 15.75
CA GLU A 106 -15.32 9.67 14.72
C GLU A 106 -14.30 9.43 13.60
N ALA A 107 -13.53 8.35 13.68
CA ALA A 107 -12.39 8.06 12.79
C ALA A 107 -11.41 9.24 12.71
N VAL A 108 -11.11 9.86 13.87
CA VAL A 108 -10.18 11.00 13.94
C VAL A 108 -8.84 10.53 14.45
N GLN A 109 -7.81 10.84 13.70
CA GLN A 109 -6.41 10.69 14.10
C GLN A 109 -5.63 11.94 13.76
N PHE A 110 -5.40 12.78 14.75
CA PHE A 110 -4.70 14.05 14.58
C PHE A 110 -3.46 14.13 15.47
N SER A 111 -2.31 14.46 14.90
CA SER A 111 -1.12 14.76 15.69
C SER A 111 -0.30 15.87 15.05
N ALA A 112 0.13 16.80 15.87
CA ALA A 112 0.93 17.95 15.48
C ALA A 112 1.91 18.33 16.58
N MET A 113 3.03 18.95 16.18
CA MET A 113 3.96 19.62 17.07
C MET A 113 4.63 20.80 16.38
N THR A 114 5.12 21.74 17.17
CA THR A 114 5.82 22.91 16.66
C THR A 114 7.29 22.86 17.08
N PHE A 115 8.18 23.03 16.12
CA PHE A 115 9.61 23.15 16.34
C PHE A 115 10.04 24.62 16.20
N SER A 116 10.92 25.10 17.08
CA SER A 116 11.48 26.44 16.98
C SER A 116 12.91 26.49 17.54
N PRO A 117 13.83 27.25 16.94
CA PRO A 117 15.12 27.51 17.56
C PRO A 117 15.03 28.43 18.78
N TYR A 118 13.88 29.06 19.00
CA TYR A 118 13.62 29.98 20.10
C TYR A 118 12.47 29.47 20.97
N GLN A 119 12.43 29.94 22.19
CA GLN A 119 11.27 29.69 23.06
C GLN A 119 10.00 30.31 22.47
N GLU A 120 8.85 29.69 22.78
CA GLU A 120 7.55 30.10 22.27
C GLU A 120 7.28 31.60 22.45
N GLY A 121 6.76 32.25 21.41
CA GLY A 121 6.46 33.67 21.38
C GLY A 121 7.52 34.54 20.74
N LYS A 122 8.55 33.95 20.13
CA LYS A 122 9.61 34.70 19.43
C LYS A 122 9.96 34.07 18.09
N GLY A 123 10.14 34.92 17.08
CA GLY A 123 10.74 34.57 15.82
C GLY A 123 9.93 33.56 14.99
N TRP A 124 10.59 32.51 14.58
CA TRP A 124 10.07 31.54 13.61
C TRP A 124 9.74 30.19 14.24
N GLY A 125 8.59 29.60 13.81
CA GLY A 125 8.18 28.27 14.16
C GLY A 125 7.92 27.40 12.94
N PHE A 126 8.21 26.10 13.04
CA PHE A 126 7.84 25.09 12.07
C PHE A 126 6.77 24.17 12.64
N VAL A 127 5.58 24.21 12.07
CA VAL A 127 4.46 23.32 12.41
C VAL A 127 4.60 22.04 11.60
N ALA A 128 4.74 20.90 12.28
CA ALA A 128 4.75 19.60 11.65
C ALA A 128 3.46 18.84 11.94
N PHE A 129 2.82 18.34 10.90
CA PHE A 129 1.69 17.42 11.00
C PHE A 129 2.13 16.00 10.70
N ARG A 130 1.76 15.07 11.59
CA ARG A 130 1.99 13.64 11.41
C ARG A 130 1.00 13.06 10.40
N GLY A 131 1.47 12.12 9.59
CA GLY A 131 0.63 11.28 8.75
C GLY A 131 -0.11 10.20 9.54
N THR A 132 -0.73 9.30 8.82
CA THR A 132 -1.48 8.17 9.36
C THR A 132 -0.53 7.17 10.05
N ASP A 133 -1.00 6.58 11.15
CA ASP A 133 -0.35 5.42 11.73
C ASP A 133 -0.97 4.11 11.20
N SER A 134 -0.71 2.96 11.85
CA SER A 134 -1.24 1.66 11.44
C SER A 134 -2.72 1.44 11.79
N THR A 135 -3.43 2.43 12.37
CA THR A 135 -4.83 2.27 12.78
C THR A 135 -5.80 2.26 11.60
N ILE A 136 -6.82 1.44 11.67
CA ILE A 136 -7.90 1.38 10.66
C ILE A 136 -8.64 2.71 10.58
N ALA A 137 -8.90 3.35 11.71
CA ALA A 137 -9.53 4.68 11.76
C ALA A 137 -8.69 5.74 11.04
N GLY A 138 -7.37 5.72 11.23
CA GLY A 138 -6.45 6.61 10.53
C GLY A 138 -6.49 6.41 9.02
N TRP A 139 -6.45 5.18 8.54
CA TRP A 139 -6.57 4.86 7.11
C TRP A 139 -7.92 5.25 6.52
N LYS A 140 -9.02 5.07 7.27
CA LYS A 140 -10.35 5.53 6.86
C LYS A 140 -10.37 7.05 6.65
N GLU A 141 -9.85 7.82 7.60
CA GLU A 141 -9.76 9.26 7.51
C GLU A 141 -8.87 9.71 6.35
N ASP A 142 -7.75 9.00 6.10
CA ASP A 142 -6.82 9.26 5.00
C ASP A 142 -7.51 9.19 3.64
N PHE A 143 -8.30 8.13 3.43
CA PHE A 143 -9.09 8.00 2.20
C PHE A 143 -10.15 9.10 2.06
N MET A 144 -10.68 9.61 3.18
CA MET A 144 -11.74 10.64 3.15
C MET A 144 -11.17 12.06 2.98
N THR A 145 -9.95 12.32 3.47
CA THR A 145 -9.34 13.65 3.53
C THR A 145 -9.28 14.37 2.18
N SER A 146 -9.15 13.65 1.08
CA SER A 146 -9.05 14.24 -0.26
C SER A 146 -10.39 14.69 -0.85
N PHE A 147 -11.52 14.13 -0.42
CA PHE A 147 -12.83 14.41 -1.04
C PHE A 147 -13.94 14.80 -0.05
N THR A 148 -13.63 14.86 1.24
CA THR A 148 -14.54 15.40 2.25
C THR A 148 -13.75 16.14 3.32
N LEU A 149 -14.33 17.21 3.87
CA LEU A 149 -13.73 17.89 5.00
C LEU A 149 -13.76 16.98 6.22
N THR A 150 -12.59 16.79 6.83
CA THR A 150 -12.41 15.93 8.01
C THR A 150 -12.22 16.77 9.28
N SER A 151 -12.48 16.16 10.45
CA SER A 151 -12.20 16.80 11.74
C SER A 151 -10.71 17.12 11.91
N SER A 152 -9.81 16.30 11.39
CA SER A 152 -8.36 16.57 11.42
C SER A 152 -7.98 17.81 10.63
N GLN A 153 -8.64 18.11 9.51
CA GLN A 153 -8.39 19.35 8.75
C GLN A 153 -8.85 20.58 9.54
N ALA A 154 -10.00 20.54 10.19
CA ALA A 154 -10.47 21.63 11.05
C ALA A 154 -9.54 21.85 12.26
N MET A 155 -9.06 20.76 12.88
CA MET A 155 -8.07 20.85 13.96
C MET A 155 -6.73 21.41 13.48
N ALA A 156 -6.30 21.08 12.27
CA ALA A 156 -5.08 21.59 11.69
C ALA A 156 -5.16 23.10 11.40
N GLU A 157 -6.31 23.57 10.89
CA GLU A 157 -6.58 25.00 10.70
C GLU A 157 -6.45 25.77 12.02
N GLU A 158 -7.12 25.29 13.06
CA GLU A 158 -7.10 25.91 14.38
C GLU A 158 -5.69 25.88 14.99
N TYR A 159 -4.97 24.76 14.84
CA TYR A 159 -3.61 24.62 15.31
C TYR A 159 -2.68 25.65 14.64
N VAL A 160 -2.70 25.79 13.31
CA VAL A 160 -1.89 26.78 12.58
C VAL A 160 -2.24 28.20 13.01
N ARG A 161 -3.53 28.51 13.16
CA ARG A 161 -4.00 29.82 13.64
C ARG A 161 -3.40 30.15 14.99
N ALA A 162 -3.49 29.23 15.95
CA ALA A 162 -2.92 29.42 17.28
C ALA A 162 -1.40 29.60 17.27
N ARG A 163 -0.68 28.95 16.35
CA ARG A 163 0.76 29.15 16.19
C ARG A 163 1.10 30.49 15.56
N LEU A 164 0.30 30.95 14.60
CA LEU A 164 0.45 32.30 14.01
C LEU A 164 0.18 33.43 15.03
N GLU A 165 -0.63 33.18 16.06
CA GLU A 165 -0.79 34.12 17.16
C GLU A 165 0.41 34.15 18.09
N THR A 166 1.19 33.05 18.13
CA THR A 166 2.32 32.88 19.04
C THR A 166 3.67 33.29 18.44
N PHE A 167 3.92 32.89 17.19
CA PHE A 167 5.18 33.16 16.48
C PHE A 167 5.01 34.30 15.48
N ASP A 168 6.07 35.04 15.22
CA ASP A 168 6.05 36.13 14.24
C ASP A 168 5.82 35.59 12.83
N ARG A 169 6.43 34.45 12.51
CA ARG A 169 6.32 33.75 11.24
C ARG A 169 6.29 32.24 11.45
N VAL A 170 5.59 31.55 10.58
CA VAL A 170 5.41 30.09 10.65
C VAL A 170 5.64 29.45 9.28
N SER A 171 6.43 28.38 9.25
CA SER A 171 6.38 27.41 8.15
C SER A 171 5.59 26.18 8.56
N VAL A 172 4.90 25.56 7.61
CA VAL A 172 4.02 24.42 7.88
C VAL A 172 4.44 23.26 7.01
N GLY A 173 4.50 22.05 7.55
CA GLY A 173 4.83 20.86 6.77
C GLY A 173 4.19 19.60 7.33
N GLY A 174 4.17 18.56 6.51
CA GLY A 174 3.66 17.26 6.93
C GLY A 174 4.00 16.17 5.92
N HIS A 175 3.86 14.94 6.36
CA HIS A 175 4.07 13.73 5.55
C HIS A 175 2.76 12.97 5.41
N SER A 176 2.50 12.41 4.24
CA SER A 176 1.29 11.63 3.99
C SER A 176 0.05 12.49 4.25
N LYS A 177 -0.95 12.02 5.02
CA LYS A 177 -2.08 12.83 5.49
C LYS A 177 -1.63 14.17 6.08
N GLY A 178 -0.52 14.19 6.83
CA GLY A 178 0.04 15.43 7.38
C GLY A 178 0.40 16.47 6.32
N GLY A 179 0.80 16.04 5.11
CA GLY A 179 1.04 16.93 3.98
C GLY A 179 -0.23 17.60 3.46
N ASN A 180 -1.34 16.84 3.41
CA ASN A 180 -2.67 17.39 3.11
C ASN A 180 -3.10 18.39 4.19
N LEU A 181 -2.97 18.01 5.47
CA LEU A 181 -3.30 18.91 6.60
C LEU A 181 -2.51 20.22 6.53
N ALA A 182 -1.21 20.16 6.19
CA ALA A 182 -0.35 21.34 6.10
C ALA A 182 -0.84 22.32 5.01
N VAL A 183 -1.14 21.80 3.81
CA VAL A 183 -1.63 22.63 2.71
C VAL A 183 -3.02 23.19 3.04
N TYR A 184 -3.94 22.36 3.52
CA TYR A 184 -5.30 22.79 3.88
C TYR A 184 -5.25 23.89 4.94
N ALA A 185 -4.60 23.59 6.09
CA ALA A 185 -4.57 24.48 7.24
C ALA A 185 -3.94 25.85 6.92
N ALA A 186 -2.95 25.88 6.04
CA ALA A 186 -2.34 27.13 5.59
C ALA A 186 -3.25 27.88 4.61
N ALA A 187 -3.80 27.20 3.60
CA ALA A 187 -4.57 27.81 2.52
C ALA A 187 -5.86 28.51 3.01
N VAL A 188 -6.49 27.97 4.06
CA VAL A 188 -7.76 28.51 4.59
C VAL A 188 -7.59 29.65 5.61
N GLN A 189 -6.35 30.01 6.01
CA GLN A 189 -6.14 31.13 6.93
C GLN A 189 -6.62 32.47 6.32
N PRO A 190 -7.12 33.40 7.13
CA PRO A 190 -7.35 34.78 6.69
C PRO A 190 -6.08 35.41 6.12
N ASP A 191 -6.22 36.38 5.21
CA ASP A 191 -5.09 36.98 4.48
C ASP A 191 -3.99 37.50 5.40
N GLU A 192 -4.35 38.19 6.47
CA GLU A 192 -3.41 38.75 7.46
C GLU A 192 -2.54 37.66 8.13
N LEU A 193 -3.12 36.48 8.37
CA LEU A 193 -2.41 35.36 8.95
C LEU A 193 -1.64 34.57 7.88
N PHE A 194 -2.22 34.41 6.69
CA PHE A 194 -1.56 33.74 5.58
C PHE A 194 -0.27 34.42 5.16
N ASP A 195 -0.22 35.76 5.20
CA ASP A 195 0.98 36.53 4.87
C ASP A 195 2.15 36.25 5.82
N ARG A 196 1.85 35.75 7.02
CA ARG A 196 2.84 35.36 8.04
C ARG A 196 3.26 33.88 7.91
N ILE A 197 2.70 33.14 6.98
CA ILE A 197 3.18 31.82 6.60
C ILE A 197 4.33 31.99 5.62
N ASP A 198 5.53 31.55 6.02
CA ASP A 198 6.71 31.63 5.17
C ASP A 198 6.69 30.60 4.07
N HIS A 199 6.40 29.34 4.44
CA HIS A 199 6.44 28.23 3.50
C HIS A 199 5.53 27.07 3.91
N ILE A 200 5.06 26.32 2.92
CA ILE A 200 4.21 25.15 3.08
C ILE A 200 4.92 23.97 2.43
N TYR A 201 5.06 22.86 3.14
CA TYR A 201 5.68 21.64 2.62
C TYR A 201 4.69 20.48 2.65
N THR A 202 4.53 19.82 1.52
CA THR A 202 3.78 18.56 1.44
C THR A 202 4.71 17.45 0.96
N ASN A 203 4.98 16.51 1.87
CA ASN A 203 5.87 15.38 1.62
C ASN A 203 5.01 14.13 1.38
N ASP A 204 4.84 13.76 0.12
CA ASP A 204 4.00 12.66 -0.37
C ASP A 204 2.56 12.69 0.21
N GLY A 205 2.02 13.90 0.39
CA GLY A 205 0.65 14.12 0.86
C GLY A 205 -0.35 14.11 -0.29
N PRO A 206 -1.56 13.53 -0.09
CA PRO A 206 -2.61 13.57 -1.10
C PRO A 206 -3.16 14.98 -1.30
N GLY A 207 -3.66 15.25 -2.49
CA GLY A 207 -4.29 16.52 -2.83
C GLY A 207 -5.77 16.60 -2.43
N PHE A 208 -6.55 17.39 -3.19
CA PHE A 208 -7.90 17.76 -2.81
C PHE A 208 -8.87 17.69 -3.99
N CYS A 209 -10.07 17.18 -3.74
CA CYS A 209 -11.21 17.49 -4.60
C CYS A 209 -11.64 18.95 -4.41
N HIS A 210 -12.25 19.53 -5.44
CA HIS A 210 -12.71 20.92 -5.43
C HIS A 210 -13.67 21.25 -4.26
N GLU A 211 -14.40 20.26 -3.79
CA GLU A 211 -15.34 20.40 -2.67
C GLU A 211 -14.65 20.57 -1.31
N VAL A 212 -13.40 20.17 -1.18
CA VAL A 212 -12.60 20.28 0.05
C VAL A 212 -11.76 21.55 0.03
N LEU A 213 -11.03 21.77 -1.07
CA LEU A 213 -10.20 22.96 -1.25
C LEU A 213 -10.35 23.44 -2.70
N ASN A 214 -10.95 24.62 -2.88
CA ASN A 214 -11.22 25.16 -4.20
C ASN A 214 -9.94 25.67 -4.90
N GLY A 215 -10.05 25.88 -6.23
CA GLY A 215 -8.92 26.29 -7.05
C GLY A 215 -8.30 27.64 -6.65
N ASP A 216 -9.09 28.58 -6.12
CA ASP A 216 -8.59 29.89 -5.72
C ASP A 216 -7.67 29.78 -4.47
N LEU A 217 -8.05 28.94 -3.50
CA LEU A 217 -7.22 28.69 -2.31
C LEU A 217 -5.97 27.88 -2.67
N ILE A 218 -6.06 26.95 -3.62
CA ILE A 218 -4.88 26.23 -4.14
C ILE A 218 -3.94 27.22 -4.86
N ALA A 219 -4.46 28.07 -5.73
CA ALA A 219 -3.67 29.08 -6.44
C ALA A 219 -3.02 30.08 -5.48
N ARG A 220 -3.71 30.44 -4.40
CA ARG A 220 -3.17 31.30 -3.33
C ARG A 220 -2.00 30.60 -2.61
N ALA A 221 -2.13 29.32 -2.29
CA ALA A 221 -1.09 28.55 -1.58
C ALA A 221 0.12 28.23 -2.47
N ASN A 222 -0.07 28.08 -3.79
CA ASN A 222 0.93 27.63 -4.75
C ASN A 222 2.29 28.34 -4.62
N PRO A 223 2.38 29.69 -4.58
CA PRO A 223 3.68 30.38 -4.50
C PRO A 223 4.48 30.11 -3.22
N LYS A 224 3.84 29.58 -2.19
CA LYS A 224 4.46 29.25 -0.90
C LYS A 224 4.61 27.74 -0.69
N THR A 225 4.19 26.90 -1.63
CA THR A 225 4.13 25.44 -1.43
C THR A 225 5.23 24.72 -2.19
N THR A 226 6.03 23.94 -1.47
CA THR A 226 6.94 22.93 -2.03
C THR A 226 6.31 21.54 -1.85
N ARG A 227 6.17 20.83 -2.95
CA ARG A 227 5.70 19.43 -3.00
C ARG A 227 6.87 18.50 -3.27
N ILE A 228 7.07 17.49 -2.43
CA ILE A 228 8.12 16.49 -2.58
C ILE A 228 7.48 15.10 -2.58
N ILE A 229 7.74 14.31 -3.62
CA ILE A 229 7.19 12.97 -3.79
C ILE A 229 8.26 11.99 -4.28
N PRO A 230 8.20 10.70 -3.91
CA PRO A 230 9.08 9.70 -4.50
C PRO A 230 8.64 9.32 -5.91
N GLN A 231 9.51 8.62 -6.66
CA GLN A 231 9.18 8.13 -8.02
C GLN A 231 7.94 7.25 -8.04
N PHE A 232 7.84 6.32 -7.09
CA PHE A 232 6.65 5.49 -6.95
C PHE A 232 5.77 6.04 -5.83
N THR A 233 4.98 7.06 -6.16
CA THR A 233 4.00 7.64 -5.26
C THR A 233 2.59 7.17 -5.64
N ILE A 234 1.83 6.66 -4.69
CA ILE A 234 0.39 6.42 -4.82
C ILE A 234 -0.36 7.53 -4.07
N VAL A 235 0.05 7.78 -2.83
CA VAL A 235 -0.63 8.73 -1.94
C VAL A 235 -0.48 10.17 -2.46
N GLY A 236 0.74 10.61 -2.69
CA GLY A 236 1.04 12.00 -3.03
C GLY A 236 0.57 12.45 -4.42
N SER A 237 0.12 11.53 -5.27
CA SER A 237 -0.39 11.88 -6.59
C SER A 237 -1.92 11.89 -6.70
N VAL A 238 -2.63 11.38 -5.68
CA VAL A 238 -4.11 11.40 -5.67
C VAL A 238 -4.60 12.84 -5.52
N PHE A 239 -5.36 13.35 -6.51
CA PHE A 239 -5.86 14.72 -6.57
C PHE A 239 -4.79 15.80 -6.36
N ALA A 240 -3.55 15.49 -6.67
CA ALA A 240 -2.45 16.40 -6.44
C ALA A 240 -2.63 17.69 -7.25
N PRO A 241 -2.60 18.87 -6.60
CA PRO A 241 -2.52 20.12 -7.32
C PRO A 241 -1.21 20.22 -8.10
N ASP A 242 -1.25 20.93 -9.21
CA ASP A 242 -0.06 21.24 -10.01
C ASP A 242 0.68 22.42 -9.38
N PHE A 243 1.47 22.15 -8.35
CA PHE A 243 2.30 23.15 -7.69
C PHE A 243 3.56 23.42 -8.51
N ASP A 244 3.91 24.69 -8.70
CA ASP A 244 5.07 25.12 -9.48
C ASP A 244 6.39 24.59 -8.88
N ASP A 245 6.50 24.53 -7.55
CA ASP A 245 7.68 24.01 -6.83
C ASP A 245 7.47 22.54 -6.41
N SER A 246 7.56 21.63 -7.39
CA SER A 246 7.35 20.19 -7.20
C SER A 246 8.60 19.39 -7.57
N TYR A 247 8.93 18.42 -6.72
CA TYR A 247 10.12 17.56 -6.88
C TYR A 247 9.74 16.08 -6.82
N VAL A 248 10.21 15.33 -7.83
CA VAL A 248 10.20 13.87 -7.79
C VAL A 248 11.59 13.39 -7.41
N ILE A 249 11.70 12.60 -6.35
CA ILE A 249 12.97 12.19 -5.76
C ILE A 249 13.17 10.68 -5.80
N LYS A 250 14.45 10.26 -5.77
CA LYS A 250 14.82 8.85 -5.66
C LYS A 250 14.65 8.35 -4.24
N SER A 251 14.33 7.06 -4.12
CA SER A 251 14.28 6.33 -2.84
C SER A 251 15.16 5.07 -2.94
N ASP A 252 15.69 4.60 -1.82
CA ASP A 252 16.42 3.33 -1.72
C ASP A 252 15.49 2.13 -1.53
N LYS A 253 14.18 2.38 -1.38
CA LYS A 253 13.14 1.35 -1.33
C LYS A 253 12.42 1.21 -2.68
N GLN A 254 11.51 0.24 -2.78
CA GLN A 254 10.78 -0.05 -4.01
C GLN A 254 9.28 0.09 -3.81
N MET A 255 8.57 0.43 -4.89
CA MET A 255 7.12 0.53 -4.93
C MET A 255 6.56 1.38 -3.76
N ALA A 256 5.49 0.92 -3.10
CA ALA A 256 4.82 1.64 -2.02
C ALA A 256 5.70 1.93 -0.79
N GLU A 257 6.78 1.16 -0.58
CA GLU A 257 7.73 1.43 0.50
C GLU A 257 8.53 2.73 0.30
N GLN A 258 8.55 3.28 -0.93
CA GLN A 258 9.15 4.59 -1.19
C GLN A 258 8.43 5.74 -0.46
N HIS A 259 7.23 5.49 0.06
CA HIS A 259 6.48 6.45 0.89
C HIS A 259 7.21 6.80 2.21
N GLU A 260 8.15 5.96 2.66
CA GLU A 260 8.92 6.14 3.89
C GLU A 260 10.00 7.23 3.74
N LEU A 261 9.89 8.33 4.50
CA LEU A 261 10.81 9.49 4.41
C LEU A 261 12.28 9.14 4.65
N CYS A 262 12.58 8.17 5.53
CA CYS A 262 13.95 7.74 5.80
C CYS A 262 14.61 7.01 4.61
N SER A 263 13.83 6.65 3.58
CA SER A 263 14.32 6.03 2.36
C SER A 263 14.67 7.05 1.26
N TRP A 264 14.34 8.32 1.46
CA TRP A 264 14.48 9.36 0.45
C TRP A 264 15.93 9.78 0.25
N GLY A 265 16.33 9.84 -1.01
CA GLY A 265 17.70 10.12 -1.41
C GLY A 265 18.07 11.58 -1.23
N ILE A 266 19.27 11.79 -0.67
CA ILE A 266 19.89 13.10 -0.51
C ILE A 266 21.19 13.12 -1.30
N ASP A 267 21.47 14.22 -1.97
CA ASP A 267 22.72 14.47 -2.69
C ASP A 267 23.28 15.85 -2.33
N HIS A 268 24.53 15.87 -1.85
CA HIS A 268 25.24 17.11 -1.45
C HIS A 268 24.41 18.05 -0.54
N GLY A 269 23.56 17.46 0.31
CA GLY A 269 22.72 18.19 1.28
C GLY A 269 21.43 18.76 0.71
N ASP A 270 21.01 18.30 -0.46
CA ASP A 270 19.73 18.60 -1.08
C ASP A 270 19.05 17.31 -1.59
N LEU A 271 17.87 17.42 -2.16
CA LEU A 271 17.10 16.28 -2.69
C LEU A 271 17.80 15.59 -3.85
N LEU A 272 17.88 14.28 -3.84
CA LEU A 272 18.32 13.50 -4.99
C LEU A 272 17.17 13.35 -6.00
N ILE A 273 17.18 14.22 -6.99
CA ILE A 273 16.11 14.31 -7.99
C ILE A 273 16.09 13.06 -8.88
N ALA A 274 14.90 12.58 -9.17
CA ALA A 274 14.63 11.54 -10.15
C ALA A 274 14.35 12.17 -11.52
N GLU A 275 15.34 12.16 -12.41
CA GLU A 275 15.22 12.77 -13.75
C GLU A 275 14.12 12.13 -14.60
N ASP A 276 13.84 10.84 -14.38
CA ASP A 276 12.78 10.09 -15.09
C ASP A 276 11.36 10.43 -14.61
N GLY A 277 11.24 11.26 -13.57
CA GLY A 277 9.94 11.66 -13.00
C GLY A 277 9.21 10.53 -12.27
N ILE A 278 7.88 10.58 -12.28
CA ILE A 278 7.01 9.59 -11.61
C ILE A 278 7.04 8.26 -12.38
N ASP A 279 7.10 7.16 -11.65
CA ASP A 279 7.02 5.80 -12.21
C ASP A 279 5.73 5.63 -13.04
N PRO A 280 5.81 5.11 -14.28
CA PRO A 280 4.65 4.98 -15.16
C PRO A 280 3.52 4.11 -14.58
N LEU A 281 3.85 3.09 -13.77
CA LEU A 281 2.85 2.26 -13.11
C LEU A 281 2.13 3.03 -12.00
N ALA A 282 2.87 3.78 -11.18
CA ALA A 282 2.30 4.66 -10.16
C ALA A 282 1.39 5.73 -10.80
N ALA A 283 1.85 6.41 -11.85
CA ALA A 283 1.05 7.40 -12.59
C ALA A 283 -0.25 6.80 -13.14
N ARG A 284 -0.20 5.56 -13.63
CA ARG A 284 -1.40 4.86 -14.13
C ARG A 284 -2.38 4.51 -13.02
N ILE A 285 -1.90 4.00 -11.88
CA ILE A 285 -2.72 3.68 -10.71
C ILE A 285 -3.42 4.96 -10.22
N ASN A 286 -2.68 6.04 -10.08
CA ASN A 286 -3.20 7.33 -9.62
C ASN A 286 -4.29 7.88 -10.54
N SER A 287 -4.05 7.89 -11.86
CA SER A 287 -5.05 8.27 -12.85
C SER A 287 -6.32 7.41 -12.76
N GLY A 288 -6.19 6.13 -12.42
CA GLY A 288 -7.32 5.24 -12.20
C GLY A 288 -8.12 5.59 -10.94
N ILE A 289 -7.44 5.90 -9.85
CA ILE A 289 -8.05 6.32 -8.58
C ILE A 289 -8.82 7.63 -8.79
N ASP A 290 -8.19 8.64 -9.40
CA ASP A 290 -8.83 9.93 -9.68
C ASP A 290 -10.09 9.75 -10.54
N LYS A 291 -10.00 8.99 -11.63
CA LYS A 291 -11.16 8.69 -12.49
C LYS A 291 -12.28 7.98 -11.73
N TRP A 292 -11.94 7.06 -10.84
CA TRP A 292 -12.92 6.37 -10.01
C TRP A 292 -13.64 7.33 -9.08
N VAL A 293 -12.90 8.16 -8.36
CA VAL A 293 -13.49 9.14 -7.43
C VAL A 293 -14.42 10.10 -8.18
N TYR A 294 -14.04 10.61 -9.35
CA TYR A 294 -14.93 11.48 -10.13
C TYR A 294 -16.09 10.74 -10.82
N SER A 295 -16.03 9.42 -10.97
CA SER A 295 -17.10 8.62 -11.59
C SER A 295 -18.21 8.21 -10.63
N VAL A 296 -17.96 8.25 -9.33
CA VAL A 296 -18.89 7.86 -8.27
C VAL A 296 -19.29 9.12 -7.49
N ASN A 297 -20.57 9.29 -7.20
CA ASN A 297 -21.00 10.45 -6.43
C ASN A 297 -20.49 10.41 -4.98
N ILE A 298 -20.39 11.57 -4.35
CA ILE A 298 -19.75 11.73 -3.04
C ILE A 298 -20.44 10.89 -1.94
N GLU A 299 -21.77 10.76 -1.99
CA GLU A 299 -22.52 10.00 -0.99
C GLU A 299 -22.27 8.48 -1.12
N GLU A 300 -22.21 7.97 -2.33
CA GLU A 300 -21.88 6.55 -2.59
C GLU A 300 -20.43 6.26 -2.24
N ARG A 301 -19.49 7.19 -2.51
CA ARG A 301 -18.09 7.06 -2.07
C ARG A 301 -17.99 6.98 -0.55
N LYS A 302 -18.62 7.92 0.17
CA LYS A 302 -18.64 7.92 1.64
C LYS A 302 -19.22 6.63 2.19
N LYS A 303 -20.35 6.16 1.65
CA LYS A 303 -20.96 4.89 2.06
C LYS A 303 -20.03 3.71 1.84
N PHE A 304 -19.39 3.64 0.66
CA PHE A 304 -18.45 2.57 0.34
C PHE A 304 -17.25 2.56 1.28
N ILE A 305 -16.58 3.71 1.48
CA ILE A 305 -15.42 3.84 2.36
C ILE A 305 -15.82 3.53 3.82
N ASN A 306 -16.92 4.09 4.30
CA ASN A 306 -17.40 3.79 5.65
C ASN A 306 -17.65 2.29 5.82
N ALA A 307 -18.45 1.68 4.97
CA ALA A 307 -18.80 0.27 5.07
C ALA A 307 -17.56 -0.65 4.96
N LEU A 308 -16.59 -0.29 4.12
CA LEU A 308 -15.34 -1.03 3.97
C LEU A 308 -14.53 -1.01 5.28
N PHE A 309 -14.26 0.17 5.81
CA PHE A 309 -13.44 0.31 7.01
C PHE A 309 -14.16 -0.13 8.28
N ASP A 310 -15.48 0.06 8.36
CA ASP A 310 -16.31 -0.47 9.46
C ASP A 310 -16.26 -2.02 9.50
N ALA A 311 -16.29 -2.67 8.32
CA ALA A 311 -16.12 -4.13 8.24
C ALA A 311 -14.69 -4.58 8.62
N MET A 312 -13.68 -3.76 8.40
CA MET A 312 -12.30 -4.05 8.81
C MET A 312 -12.13 -3.90 10.32
N SER A 313 -12.76 -2.91 10.94
CA SER A 313 -12.69 -2.63 12.39
C SER A 313 -13.73 -3.35 13.23
N GLU A 314 -14.57 -4.21 12.65
CA GLU A 314 -15.57 -4.98 13.39
C GLU A 314 -14.91 -5.90 14.44
N GLY A 315 -15.36 -5.84 15.67
CA GLY A 315 -14.78 -6.55 16.81
C GLY A 315 -13.78 -5.69 17.58
N GLU A 316 -12.66 -6.27 18.00
CA GLU A 316 -11.59 -5.57 18.73
C GLU A 316 -10.42 -5.15 17.83
N THR A 317 -10.60 -5.22 16.50
CA THR A 317 -9.56 -4.96 15.49
C THR A 317 -9.36 -3.46 15.30
N GLN A 318 -8.21 -2.93 15.70
CA GLN A 318 -7.89 -1.50 15.62
C GLN A 318 -6.83 -1.19 14.56
N THR A 319 -6.02 -2.17 14.17
CA THR A 319 -4.91 -1.98 13.25
C THR A 319 -5.01 -2.88 12.02
N LEU A 320 -4.35 -2.49 10.92
CA LEU A 320 -4.26 -3.32 9.72
C LEU A 320 -3.51 -4.65 9.98
N GLU A 321 -2.55 -4.65 10.92
CA GLU A 321 -1.83 -5.85 11.32
C GLU A 321 -2.78 -6.83 12.02
N GLU A 322 -3.58 -6.37 12.99
CA GLU A 322 -4.60 -7.17 13.66
C GLU A 322 -5.63 -7.68 12.65
N PHE A 323 -6.11 -6.83 11.73
CA PHE A 323 -7.03 -7.25 10.67
C PHE A 323 -6.44 -8.36 9.80
N THR A 324 -5.18 -8.24 9.40
CA THR A 324 -4.52 -9.29 8.60
C THR A 324 -4.29 -10.57 9.40
N ALA A 325 -4.04 -10.45 10.71
CA ALA A 325 -3.89 -11.60 11.60
C ALA A 325 -5.21 -12.39 11.81
N GLU A 326 -6.38 -11.76 11.64
CA GLU A 326 -7.67 -12.45 11.66
C GLU A 326 -7.87 -13.40 10.45
N GLY A 327 -7.06 -13.25 9.42
CA GLY A 327 -7.10 -14.09 8.23
C GLY A 327 -8.45 -14.04 7.50
N THR A 328 -9.08 -15.21 7.32
CA THR A 328 -10.32 -15.32 6.53
C THR A 328 -11.51 -14.56 7.09
N LYS A 329 -11.61 -14.45 8.41
CA LYS A 329 -12.76 -13.80 9.05
C LYS A 329 -12.84 -12.30 8.73
N GLY A 330 -11.71 -11.60 8.78
CA GLY A 330 -11.64 -10.20 8.38
C GLY A 330 -12.04 -9.99 6.93
N TRP A 331 -11.46 -10.78 6.03
CA TRP A 331 -11.78 -10.69 4.60
C TRP A 331 -13.22 -11.11 4.25
N GLU A 332 -13.81 -12.06 4.99
CA GLU A 332 -15.22 -12.42 4.83
C GLU A 332 -16.15 -11.22 5.12
N ARG A 333 -15.84 -10.42 6.14
CA ARG A 333 -16.59 -9.19 6.44
C ARG A 333 -16.50 -8.19 5.30
N VAL A 334 -15.29 -7.93 4.79
CA VAL A 334 -15.07 -7.04 3.64
C VAL A 334 -15.83 -7.54 2.40
N LEU A 335 -15.77 -8.84 2.11
CA LEU A 335 -16.51 -9.43 0.99
C LEU A 335 -18.02 -9.31 1.14
N LYS A 336 -18.57 -9.43 2.35
CA LYS A 336 -20.00 -9.22 2.62
C LYS A 336 -20.41 -7.78 2.31
N VAL A 337 -19.57 -6.79 2.59
CA VAL A 337 -19.83 -5.39 2.23
C VAL A 337 -19.82 -5.20 0.71
N VAL A 338 -18.78 -5.68 0.04
CA VAL A 338 -18.59 -5.52 -1.42
C VAL A 338 -19.68 -6.25 -2.22
N LEU A 339 -20.10 -7.43 -1.75
CA LEU A 339 -21.12 -8.28 -2.40
C LEU A 339 -22.53 -8.11 -1.81
N GLY A 340 -22.69 -7.24 -0.79
CA GLY A 340 -23.96 -6.99 -0.10
C GLY A 340 -25.05 -6.41 -0.99
N ASP A 341 -26.24 -6.19 -0.43
CA ASP A 341 -27.43 -5.76 -1.17
C ASP A 341 -27.47 -4.25 -1.46
N ASP A 342 -26.58 -3.43 -0.87
CA ASP A 342 -26.54 -1.99 -1.14
C ASP A 342 -26.03 -1.72 -2.57
N MET A 343 -26.92 -1.22 -3.40
CA MET A 343 -26.64 -0.97 -4.82
C MET A 343 -25.56 0.10 -5.00
N GLY A 344 -25.50 1.12 -4.16
CA GLY A 344 -24.49 2.20 -4.22
C GLY A 344 -23.09 1.67 -3.92
N ILE A 345 -22.95 0.86 -2.87
CA ILE A 345 -21.70 0.19 -2.51
C ILE A 345 -21.23 -0.73 -3.64
N ARG A 346 -22.13 -1.53 -4.21
CA ARG A 346 -21.81 -2.45 -5.33
C ARG A 346 -21.38 -1.70 -6.58
N ILE A 347 -22.02 -0.58 -6.91
CA ILE A 347 -21.64 0.25 -8.07
C ILE A 347 -20.24 0.83 -7.83
N ALA A 348 -19.97 1.39 -6.66
CA ALA A 348 -18.67 1.95 -6.31
C ALA A 348 -17.57 0.86 -6.36
N ALA A 349 -17.79 -0.28 -5.75
CA ALA A 349 -16.85 -1.41 -5.76
C ALA A 349 -16.61 -1.97 -7.18
N ALA A 350 -17.66 -2.11 -7.98
CA ALA A 350 -17.56 -2.67 -9.33
C ALA A 350 -16.91 -1.72 -10.34
N SER A 351 -17.00 -0.41 -10.12
CA SER A 351 -16.41 0.59 -11.02
C SER A 351 -14.91 0.80 -10.80
N LEU A 352 -14.38 0.49 -9.61
CA LEU A 352 -12.98 0.69 -9.26
C LEU A 352 -12.00 -0.10 -10.18
N PRO A 353 -12.17 -1.41 -10.43
CA PRO A 353 -11.31 -2.14 -11.37
C PRO A 353 -11.36 -1.60 -12.79
N ASP A 354 -12.54 -1.16 -13.26
CA ASP A 354 -12.70 -0.59 -14.60
C ASP A 354 -11.88 0.69 -14.78
N GLN A 355 -11.78 1.51 -13.75
CA GLN A 355 -11.03 2.77 -13.80
C GLN A 355 -9.53 2.57 -13.56
N LEU A 356 -9.13 1.64 -12.67
CA LEU A 356 -7.72 1.35 -12.39
C LEU A 356 -7.00 0.68 -13.57
N PHE A 357 -7.72 -0.19 -14.32
CA PHE A 357 -7.08 -1.05 -15.32
C PHE A 357 -7.48 -0.73 -16.76
N PHE A 358 -8.54 0.08 -17.00
CA PHE A 358 -9.10 0.32 -18.34
C PHE A 358 -9.36 1.80 -18.60
N ASP A 359 -8.58 2.39 -19.52
CA ASP A 359 -8.86 3.74 -20.03
C ASP A 359 -10.24 3.80 -20.69
N GLY A 360 -11.05 4.80 -20.30
CA GLY A 360 -12.44 4.99 -20.73
C GLY A 360 -12.67 5.15 -22.25
N GLU A 361 -11.63 5.24 -23.06
CA GLU A 361 -11.74 5.35 -24.53
C GLU A 361 -12.27 4.08 -25.21
N GLY A 362 -12.26 2.94 -24.51
CA GLY A 362 -12.78 1.66 -25.05
C GLY A 362 -14.29 1.61 -25.27
N LYS A 363 -15.07 2.54 -24.73
CA LYS A 363 -16.54 2.48 -24.78
C LYS A 363 -17.16 2.78 -26.15
N LYS A 364 -16.45 3.45 -27.06
CA LYS A 364 -16.99 3.83 -28.39
C LYS A 364 -16.87 2.75 -29.47
N ALA A 365 -16.02 1.73 -29.28
CA ALA A 365 -15.69 0.75 -30.35
C ALA A 365 -16.40 -0.60 -30.27
N ALA A 366 -17.17 -0.90 -29.21
CA ALA A 366 -17.69 -2.25 -28.96
C ALA A 366 -19.18 -2.41 -29.35
N LYS A 367 -19.51 -2.30 -30.65
CA LYS A 367 -20.90 -2.48 -31.14
C LYS A 367 -21.31 -3.94 -31.46
N SER A 368 -20.42 -4.95 -31.41
CA SER A 368 -20.79 -6.35 -31.68
C SER A 368 -21.00 -7.17 -30.39
N SER A 369 -22.10 -7.92 -30.31
CA SER A 369 -22.47 -8.69 -29.11
C SER A 369 -21.48 -9.83 -28.76
N LEU A 370 -20.89 -10.46 -29.77
CA LEU A 370 -19.89 -11.54 -29.63
C LEU A 370 -18.55 -11.02 -29.07
N TYR A 371 -18.08 -9.87 -29.54
CA TYR A 371 -16.86 -9.25 -29.03
C TYR A 371 -17.00 -8.88 -27.54
N ARG A 372 -18.17 -8.36 -27.13
CA ARG A 372 -18.45 -8.06 -25.72
C ARG A 372 -18.45 -9.30 -24.83
N GLN A 373 -18.95 -10.41 -25.33
CA GLN A 373 -19.05 -11.66 -24.56
C GLN A 373 -17.69 -12.35 -24.37
N PHE A 374 -16.84 -12.39 -25.40
CA PHE A 374 -15.47 -12.92 -25.32
C PHE A 374 -14.58 -12.05 -24.45
N ARG A 375 -14.61 -10.74 -24.66
CA ARG A 375 -13.84 -9.76 -23.87
C ARG A 375 -14.23 -9.78 -22.39
N ARG A 376 -15.51 -9.84 -22.06
CA ARG A 376 -15.98 -9.93 -20.66
C ARG A 376 -15.53 -11.23 -19.99
N SER A 377 -15.54 -12.34 -20.70
CA SER A 377 -15.13 -13.64 -20.15
C SER A 377 -13.63 -13.71 -19.89
N ASP A 378 -12.77 -13.35 -20.84
CA ASP A 378 -11.31 -13.39 -20.65
C ASP A 378 -10.83 -12.30 -19.70
N LEU A 379 -11.44 -11.13 -19.73
CA LEU A 379 -11.19 -10.06 -18.82
C LEU A 379 -11.55 -10.41 -17.37
N ALA A 380 -12.78 -10.91 -17.17
CA ALA A 380 -13.25 -11.33 -15.85
C ALA A 380 -12.39 -12.47 -15.27
N LYS A 381 -12.03 -13.44 -16.11
CA LYS A 381 -11.13 -14.53 -15.70
C LYS A 381 -9.72 -14.03 -15.40
N GLY A 382 -9.19 -13.11 -16.22
CA GLY A 382 -7.88 -12.52 -16.01
C GLY A 382 -7.81 -11.72 -14.71
N LEU A 383 -8.79 -10.88 -14.45
CA LEU A 383 -8.89 -10.12 -13.19
C LEU A 383 -9.08 -11.04 -11.98
N ALA A 384 -9.95 -12.04 -12.08
CA ALA A 384 -10.13 -13.03 -11.01
C ALA A 384 -8.82 -13.76 -10.69
N MET A 385 -8.01 -14.09 -11.70
CA MET A 385 -6.72 -14.73 -11.50
C MET A 385 -5.67 -13.80 -10.92
N ILE A 386 -5.64 -12.52 -11.30
CA ILE A 386 -4.76 -11.52 -10.69
C ILE A 386 -5.15 -11.35 -9.22
N VAL A 387 -6.42 -11.17 -8.92
CA VAL A 387 -6.92 -11.05 -7.55
C VAL A 387 -6.62 -12.31 -6.74
N ALA A 388 -6.86 -13.49 -7.30
CA ALA A 388 -6.52 -14.75 -6.64
C ALA A 388 -5.01 -14.87 -6.38
N GLY A 389 -4.17 -14.49 -7.35
CA GLY A 389 -2.72 -14.46 -7.20
C GLY A 389 -2.25 -13.49 -6.12
N LEU A 390 -2.80 -12.29 -6.08
CA LEU A 390 -2.52 -11.30 -5.02
C LEU A 390 -3.01 -11.78 -3.66
N LEU A 391 -4.20 -12.37 -3.58
CA LEU A 391 -4.72 -12.96 -2.35
C LEU A 391 -3.81 -14.08 -1.83
N ILE A 392 -3.21 -14.86 -2.72
CA ILE A 392 -2.23 -15.89 -2.34
C ILE A 392 -1.00 -15.29 -1.64
N PHE A 393 -0.55 -14.09 -2.00
CA PHE A 393 0.56 -13.40 -1.31
C PHE A 393 0.15 -12.74 0.02
N LEU A 394 -1.12 -12.36 0.14
CA LEU A 394 -1.63 -11.59 1.28
C LEU A 394 -2.25 -12.46 2.38
N VAL A 395 -2.44 -13.76 2.11
CA VAL A 395 -3.27 -14.62 2.96
C VAL A 395 -2.42 -15.53 3.83
N PRO A 396 -2.71 -15.60 5.16
CA PRO A 396 -2.07 -16.51 6.09
C PRO A 396 -2.23 -17.98 5.68
N GLU A 397 -1.24 -18.80 6.05
CA GLU A 397 -1.14 -20.22 5.71
C GLU A 397 -2.44 -21.04 5.95
N GLY A 398 -3.21 -20.71 6.99
CA GLY A 398 -4.46 -21.39 7.32
C GLY A 398 -5.59 -21.23 6.28
N PHE A 399 -5.67 -20.09 5.60
CA PHE A 399 -6.69 -19.87 4.56
C PHE A 399 -6.41 -20.70 3.30
N LEU A 400 -5.16 -20.83 2.97
CA LEU A 400 -4.77 -21.68 1.85
C LEU A 400 -5.06 -23.15 2.11
N PHE A 401 -4.90 -23.57 3.34
CA PHE A 401 -5.32 -24.90 3.76
C PHE A 401 -6.81 -25.12 3.41
N ILE A 402 -7.67 -24.18 3.78
CA ILE A 402 -9.10 -24.23 3.47
C ILE A 402 -9.36 -24.14 1.95
N LEU A 403 -8.70 -23.23 1.25
CA LEU A 403 -8.86 -23.05 -0.19
C LEU A 403 -8.42 -24.29 -0.97
N VAL A 404 -7.24 -24.83 -0.64
CA VAL A 404 -6.74 -26.08 -1.25
C VAL A 404 -7.63 -27.25 -0.89
N GLY A 405 -8.12 -27.34 0.35
CA GLY A 405 -9.09 -28.34 0.77
C GLY A 405 -10.39 -28.26 -0.02
N LEU A 406 -10.93 -27.07 -0.22
CA LEU A 406 -12.14 -26.85 -1.03
C LEU A 406 -11.93 -27.15 -2.52
N LEU A 407 -10.77 -26.80 -3.08
CA LEU A 407 -10.42 -27.13 -4.46
C LEU A 407 -10.24 -28.64 -4.66
N LEU A 408 -9.61 -29.33 -3.71
CA LEU A 408 -9.51 -30.78 -3.71
C LEU A 408 -10.88 -31.43 -3.60
N LEU A 409 -11.75 -30.94 -2.73
CA LEU A 409 -13.12 -31.42 -2.59
C LEU A 409 -13.91 -31.24 -3.89
N ALA A 410 -13.83 -30.08 -4.51
CA ALA A 410 -14.47 -29.80 -5.80
C ALA A 410 -13.92 -30.73 -6.91
N ALA A 411 -12.59 -30.86 -7.00
CA ALA A 411 -11.96 -31.77 -7.96
C ALA A 411 -12.37 -33.22 -7.74
N THR A 412 -12.46 -33.66 -6.49
CA THR A 412 -12.95 -35.01 -6.11
C THR A 412 -14.39 -35.23 -6.57
N ILE A 413 -15.30 -34.30 -6.26
CA ILE A 413 -16.71 -34.37 -6.67
C ILE A 413 -16.83 -34.42 -8.20
N ILE A 414 -16.08 -33.58 -8.91
CA ILE A 414 -16.07 -33.54 -10.39
C ILE A 414 -15.55 -34.89 -10.94
N SER A 415 -14.40 -35.35 -10.42
CA SER A 415 -13.78 -36.61 -10.87
C SER A 415 -14.70 -37.79 -10.67
N ILE A 416 -15.27 -37.95 -9.47
CA ILE A 416 -16.24 -39.03 -9.17
C ILE A 416 -17.45 -38.92 -10.10
N THR A 417 -18.01 -37.72 -10.26
CA THR A 417 -19.21 -37.52 -11.12
C THR A 417 -18.93 -37.89 -12.57
N LEU A 418 -17.77 -37.52 -13.11
CA LEU A 418 -17.37 -37.85 -14.47
C LEU A 418 -17.13 -39.35 -14.64
N THR A 419 -16.45 -39.99 -13.68
CA THR A 419 -16.20 -41.44 -13.68
C THR A 419 -17.51 -42.21 -13.64
N VAL A 420 -18.41 -41.84 -12.73
CA VAL A 420 -19.75 -42.49 -12.64
C VAL A 420 -20.56 -42.28 -13.91
N LYS A 421 -20.52 -41.09 -14.54
CA LYS A 421 -21.19 -40.84 -15.82
C LYS A 421 -20.65 -41.71 -16.95
N LYS A 422 -19.32 -41.88 -17.02
CA LYS A 422 -18.69 -42.77 -18.02
C LYS A 422 -19.07 -44.21 -17.77
N MET A 423 -18.95 -44.71 -16.54
CA MET A 423 -19.33 -46.09 -16.18
C MET A 423 -20.81 -46.38 -16.49
N LYS A 424 -21.72 -45.44 -16.18
CA LYS A 424 -23.14 -45.57 -16.49
C LYS A 424 -23.42 -45.65 -17.99
N LYS A 425 -22.65 -44.91 -18.81
CA LYS A 425 -22.76 -44.96 -20.27
C LYS A 425 -22.33 -46.31 -20.83
N ASP A 426 -21.34 -46.95 -20.20
CA ASP A 426 -20.78 -48.25 -20.63
C ASP A 426 -21.35 -49.43 -19.80
N ASN A 427 -22.63 -49.34 -19.41
CA ASN A 427 -23.37 -50.36 -18.65
C ASN A 427 -22.66 -50.86 -17.38
N TRP A 428 -21.95 -49.94 -16.68
CA TRP A 428 -21.19 -50.22 -15.46
C TRP A 428 -20.00 -51.18 -15.68
N ASP A 429 -19.47 -51.30 -16.91
CA ASP A 429 -18.21 -52.00 -17.12
C ASP A 429 -17.07 -51.22 -16.46
N PHE A 430 -16.40 -51.87 -15.49
CA PHE A 430 -15.34 -51.21 -14.67
C PHE A 430 -13.97 -51.21 -15.37
N GLN A 431 -13.71 -52.20 -16.21
CA GLN A 431 -12.37 -52.38 -16.79
C GLN A 431 -11.86 -51.19 -17.60
N PRO A 432 -12.65 -50.58 -18.53
CA PRO A 432 -12.15 -49.41 -19.27
C PRO A 432 -12.00 -48.15 -18.43
N HIS A 433 -12.62 -48.12 -17.24
CA HIS A 433 -12.62 -46.93 -16.34
C HIS A 433 -11.75 -47.10 -15.09
N LEU A 434 -10.90 -48.14 -15.04
CA LEU A 434 -10.06 -48.45 -13.90
C LEU A 434 -9.15 -47.26 -13.51
N VAL A 435 -8.55 -46.58 -14.49
CA VAL A 435 -7.69 -45.42 -14.27
C VAL A 435 -8.48 -44.23 -13.70
N ASP A 436 -9.65 -43.93 -14.28
CA ASP A 436 -10.52 -42.84 -13.81
C ASP A 436 -10.98 -43.11 -12.36
N ALA A 437 -11.36 -44.35 -12.05
CA ALA A 437 -11.79 -44.78 -10.72
C ALA A 437 -10.64 -44.72 -9.70
N THR A 438 -9.43 -45.12 -10.09
CA THR A 438 -8.24 -45.03 -9.25
C THR A 438 -7.90 -43.58 -8.94
N VAL A 439 -7.92 -42.69 -9.94
CA VAL A 439 -7.70 -41.26 -9.76
C VAL A 439 -8.76 -40.64 -8.84
N SER A 440 -10.03 -40.96 -9.03
CA SER A 440 -11.13 -40.48 -8.18
C SER A 440 -10.99 -40.96 -6.73
N SER A 441 -10.58 -42.20 -6.52
CA SER A 441 -10.35 -42.77 -5.19
C SER A 441 -9.14 -42.16 -4.51
N ALA A 442 -8.06 -41.89 -5.24
CA ALA A 442 -6.87 -41.21 -4.73
C ALA A 442 -7.19 -39.75 -4.33
N LEU A 443 -7.95 -39.02 -5.15
CA LEU A 443 -8.43 -37.68 -4.82
C LEU A 443 -9.31 -37.68 -3.58
N LEU A 444 -10.22 -38.63 -3.44
CA LEU A 444 -11.09 -38.78 -2.27
C LEU A 444 -10.26 -39.04 -1.01
N ALA A 445 -9.33 -39.98 -1.07
CA ALA A 445 -8.44 -40.30 0.06
C ALA A 445 -7.60 -39.08 0.45
N THR A 446 -7.03 -38.35 -0.52
CA THR A 446 -6.27 -37.12 -0.30
C THR A 446 -7.13 -36.06 0.37
N THR A 447 -8.36 -35.86 -0.12
CA THR A 447 -9.30 -34.88 0.45
C THR A 447 -9.64 -35.22 1.91
N VAL A 448 -9.98 -36.48 2.19
CA VAL A 448 -10.30 -36.94 3.57
C VAL A 448 -9.10 -36.74 4.51
N ILE A 449 -7.91 -37.14 4.10
CA ILE A 449 -6.69 -37.00 4.91
C ILE A 449 -6.38 -35.53 5.17
N THR A 450 -6.61 -34.66 4.19
CA THR A 450 -6.44 -33.19 4.31
C THR A 450 -7.27 -32.59 5.44
N PHE A 451 -8.53 -33.05 5.59
CA PHE A 451 -9.42 -32.53 6.64
C PHE A 451 -9.28 -33.21 8.00
N VAL A 452 -8.65 -34.39 8.05
CA VAL A 452 -8.55 -35.18 9.30
C VAL A 452 -7.23 -34.96 10.05
N LYS A 453 -6.15 -34.60 9.35
CA LYS A 453 -4.82 -34.53 9.97
C LYS A 453 -4.06 -33.28 9.51
N GLU A 454 -3.97 -32.29 10.40
CA GLU A 454 -3.11 -31.12 10.20
C GLU A 454 -1.65 -31.56 9.95
N GLY A 455 -1.01 -31.01 8.95
CA GLY A 455 0.38 -31.34 8.55
C GLY A 455 0.51 -32.47 7.52
N ALA A 456 -0.43 -33.42 7.42
CA ALA A 456 -0.40 -34.42 6.35
C ALA A 456 -0.59 -33.82 4.96
N LEU A 457 -1.33 -32.69 4.88
CA LEU A 457 -1.51 -31.93 3.65
C LEU A 457 -0.17 -31.45 3.09
N PHE A 458 0.73 -30.96 3.92
CA PHE A 458 2.05 -30.44 3.49
C PHE A 458 2.89 -31.53 2.83
N VAL A 459 2.93 -32.71 3.43
CA VAL A 459 3.69 -33.83 2.89
C VAL A 459 3.06 -34.37 1.61
N MET A 460 1.73 -34.49 1.57
CA MET A 460 1.02 -35.00 0.40
C MET A 460 1.00 -33.97 -0.75
N ALA A 461 0.76 -32.71 -0.44
CA ALA A 461 0.83 -31.63 -1.42
C ALA A 461 2.23 -31.51 -2.00
N SER A 462 3.26 -31.62 -1.18
CA SER A 462 4.67 -31.62 -1.61
C SER A 462 4.95 -32.79 -2.55
N GLY A 463 4.45 -33.99 -2.26
CA GLY A 463 4.60 -35.16 -3.11
C GLY A 463 3.90 -35.01 -4.47
N ILE A 464 2.65 -34.50 -4.49
CA ILE A 464 1.89 -34.26 -5.72
C ILE A 464 2.56 -33.18 -6.56
N PHE A 465 3.03 -32.11 -5.91
CA PHE A 465 3.67 -31.01 -6.61
C PHE A 465 5.04 -31.40 -7.17
N ALA A 466 5.83 -32.16 -6.42
CA ALA A 466 7.07 -32.74 -6.91
C ALA A 466 6.82 -33.62 -8.14
N ALA A 467 5.79 -34.45 -8.11
CA ALA A 467 5.39 -35.26 -9.27
C ALA A 467 5.01 -34.41 -10.50
N LEU A 468 4.30 -33.29 -10.31
CA LEU A 468 3.99 -32.34 -11.38
C LEU A 468 5.25 -31.66 -11.93
N LEU A 469 6.21 -31.27 -11.07
CA LEU A 469 7.46 -30.68 -11.49
C LEU A 469 8.33 -31.70 -12.25
N PHE A 470 8.36 -32.95 -11.84
CA PHE A 470 9.03 -34.01 -12.59
C PHE A 470 8.35 -34.28 -13.93
N ALA A 471 7.01 -34.21 -14.00
CA ALA A 471 6.29 -34.30 -15.27
C ALA A 471 6.61 -33.12 -16.19
N CYS A 472 6.72 -31.89 -15.66
CA CYS A 472 7.18 -30.71 -16.41
C CYS A 472 8.62 -30.89 -16.90
N SER A 473 9.51 -31.36 -16.04
CA SER A 473 10.91 -31.69 -16.41
C SER A 473 10.94 -32.70 -17.55
N TYR A 474 10.21 -33.81 -17.43
CA TYR A 474 10.10 -34.84 -18.47
C TYR A 474 9.56 -34.25 -19.78
N ASN A 475 8.50 -33.44 -19.74
CA ASN A 475 7.94 -32.80 -20.91
C ASN A 475 8.93 -31.84 -21.61
N CYS A 476 9.71 -31.06 -20.85
CA CYS A 476 10.77 -30.22 -21.41
C CYS A 476 11.84 -31.07 -22.10
N MET A 477 12.30 -32.15 -21.47
CA MET A 477 13.27 -33.07 -22.06
C MET A 477 12.73 -33.79 -23.32
N ALA A 478 11.47 -34.22 -23.28
CA ALA A 478 10.82 -34.88 -24.42
C ALA A 478 10.64 -33.93 -25.62
N ARG A 479 10.40 -32.64 -25.35
CA ARG A 479 10.32 -31.60 -26.39
C ARG A 479 11.68 -31.25 -26.94
N ALA A 480 12.73 -31.13 -26.11
CA ALA A 480 14.10 -30.91 -26.54
C ALA A 480 14.56 -31.97 -27.57
N LYS A 481 14.24 -33.24 -27.34
CA LYS A 481 14.55 -34.34 -28.29
C LYS A 481 13.83 -34.25 -29.65
N LYS A 482 12.78 -33.45 -29.78
CA LYS A 482 11.94 -33.33 -31.00
C LYS A 482 12.21 -32.05 -31.82
N THR A 483 12.97 -31.10 -31.26
CA THR A 483 13.18 -29.79 -31.85
C THR A 483 14.41 -29.81 -32.74
N THR A 484 14.41 -29.04 -33.82
CA THR A 484 15.54 -28.88 -34.74
C THR A 484 16.38 -27.63 -34.48
N ASN A 485 15.94 -26.77 -33.51
CA ASN A 485 16.60 -25.52 -33.14
C ASN A 485 17.49 -25.71 -31.92
N LYS A 486 18.81 -25.75 -32.11
CA LYS A 486 19.81 -26.00 -31.03
C LYS A 486 19.70 -25.02 -29.84
N THR A 487 19.36 -23.75 -30.05
CA THR A 487 19.25 -22.76 -28.97
C THR A 487 18.04 -23.05 -28.13
N TYR A 488 16.93 -23.43 -28.74
CA TYR A 488 15.69 -23.79 -28.04
C TYR A 488 15.82 -25.13 -27.29
N ASP A 489 16.59 -26.08 -27.84
CA ASP A 489 16.92 -27.35 -27.16
C ASP A 489 17.69 -27.11 -25.87
N VAL A 490 18.74 -26.28 -25.92
CA VAL A 490 19.52 -25.94 -24.72
C VAL A 490 18.65 -25.29 -23.65
N LEU A 491 17.76 -24.37 -24.05
CA LEU A 491 16.84 -23.73 -23.12
C LEU A 491 15.89 -24.75 -22.47
N LEU A 492 15.34 -25.69 -23.24
CA LEU A 492 14.46 -26.75 -22.72
C LEU A 492 15.20 -27.71 -21.78
N VAL A 493 16.45 -28.04 -22.05
CA VAL A 493 17.28 -28.86 -21.17
C VAL A 493 17.57 -28.14 -19.84
N ILE A 494 17.92 -26.85 -19.89
CA ILE A 494 18.10 -26.03 -18.68
C ILE A 494 16.82 -25.96 -17.87
N MET A 495 15.67 -25.69 -18.52
CA MET A 495 14.36 -25.67 -17.87
C MET A 495 14.00 -27.03 -17.25
N SER A 496 14.31 -28.12 -17.93
CA SER A 496 14.12 -29.48 -17.39
C SER A 496 14.94 -29.68 -16.12
N GLY A 497 16.20 -29.25 -16.10
CA GLY A 497 17.06 -29.32 -14.91
C GLY A 497 16.53 -28.48 -13.75
N ILE A 498 16.03 -27.27 -14.00
CA ILE A 498 15.41 -26.39 -13.00
C ILE A 498 14.18 -27.06 -12.39
N TRP A 499 13.28 -27.62 -13.21
CA TRP A 499 12.09 -28.32 -12.72
C TRP A 499 12.41 -29.59 -11.92
N ALA A 500 13.40 -30.37 -12.35
CA ALA A 500 13.87 -31.54 -11.60
C ALA A 500 14.45 -31.16 -10.24
N PHE A 501 15.33 -30.13 -10.21
CA PHE A 501 15.92 -29.64 -8.98
C PHE A 501 14.86 -29.10 -8.00
N ALA A 502 13.91 -28.32 -8.50
CA ALA A 502 12.80 -27.82 -7.72
C ALA A 502 11.96 -28.97 -7.13
N GLY A 503 11.67 -30.01 -7.92
CA GLY A 503 10.94 -31.20 -7.45
C GLY A 503 11.68 -31.95 -6.34
N ILE A 504 13.01 -32.10 -6.47
CA ILE A 504 13.86 -32.72 -5.44
C ILE A 504 13.87 -31.88 -4.17
N TYR A 505 14.12 -30.57 -4.30
CA TYR A 505 14.16 -29.64 -3.16
C TYR A 505 12.88 -29.69 -2.31
N ILE A 506 11.76 -29.76 -2.97
CA ILE A 506 10.41 -29.86 -2.39
C ILE A 506 10.22 -31.10 -1.53
N LEU A 507 10.74 -32.25 -1.96
CA LEU A 507 10.62 -33.49 -1.21
C LEU A 507 11.46 -33.48 0.07
N PHE A 508 12.56 -32.72 0.09
CA PHE A 508 13.49 -32.67 1.24
C PHE A 508 13.23 -31.52 2.21
N ALA A 509 12.45 -30.51 1.83
CA ALA A 509 12.17 -29.35 2.68
C ALA A 509 10.67 -28.94 2.63
N PRO A 510 9.75 -29.84 3.06
CA PRO A 510 8.31 -29.59 2.92
C PRO A 510 7.82 -28.40 3.74
N GLU A 511 8.39 -28.11 4.91
CA GLU A 511 7.93 -27.06 5.83
C GLU A 511 8.33 -25.64 5.38
N ASN A 512 9.53 -25.47 4.81
CA ASN A 512 10.00 -24.17 4.32
C ASN A 512 9.54 -23.85 2.90
N THR A 513 8.97 -24.82 2.20
CA THR A 513 8.62 -24.72 0.79
C THR A 513 7.22 -24.19 0.55
N LEU A 514 6.35 -24.15 1.54
CA LEU A 514 4.98 -23.65 1.36
C LEU A 514 4.98 -22.19 0.92
N SER A 515 5.73 -21.33 1.58
CA SER A 515 5.87 -19.91 1.22
C SER A 515 6.40 -19.72 -0.21
N VAL A 516 7.38 -20.54 -0.62
CA VAL A 516 7.94 -20.51 -1.99
C VAL A 516 6.92 -21.03 -3.00
N TYR A 517 6.15 -22.06 -2.67
CA TYR A 517 5.04 -22.53 -3.53
C TYR A 517 3.98 -21.47 -3.74
N MET A 518 3.66 -20.80 -2.68
CA MET A 518 2.70 -19.73 -2.67
C MET A 518 3.14 -18.58 -3.57
N MET A 519 4.39 -18.19 -3.45
CA MET A 519 5.00 -17.19 -4.34
C MET A 519 4.93 -17.65 -5.81
N ILE A 520 5.28 -18.89 -6.11
CA ILE A 520 5.24 -19.42 -7.48
C ILE A 520 3.81 -19.49 -8.01
N ILE A 521 2.86 -20.05 -7.25
CA ILE A 521 1.47 -20.20 -7.69
C ILE A 521 0.80 -18.81 -7.83
N GLY A 522 1.03 -17.92 -6.85
CA GLY A 522 0.55 -16.54 -6.90
C GLY A 522 1.11 -15.79 -8.11
N SER A 523 2.42 -15.90 -8.37
CA SER A 523 3.07 -15.30 -9.53
C SER A 523 2.54 -15.85 -10.85
N LEU A 524 2.36 -17.17 -10.95
CA LEU A 524 1.79 -17.81 -12.16
C LEU A 524 0.34 -17.40 -12.40
N ALA A 525 -0.47 -17.29 -11.35
CA ALA A 525 -1.84 -16.81 -11.45
C ALA A 525 -1.89 -15.35 -11.92
N ILE A 526 -1.02 -14.48 -11.38
CA ILE A 526 -0.89 -13.08 -11.81
C ILE A 526 -0.45 -13.02 -13.27
N ILE A 527 0.56 -13.78 -13.67
CA ILE A 527 1.08 -13.82 -15.05
C ILE A 527 0.00 -14.30 -16.03
N ASP A 528 -0.70 -15.40 -15.73
CA ASP A 528 -1.79 -15.88 -16.60
C ASP A 528 -2.95 -14.88 -16.64
N GLY A 529 -3.26 -14.25 -15.49
CA GLY A 529 -4.22 -13.16 -15.42
C GLY A 529 -3.84 -11.98 -16.32
N ILE A 530 -2.60 -11.53 -16.25
CA ILE A 530 -2.04 -10.45 -17.11
C ILE A 530 -2.09 -10.86 -18.60
N ILE A 531 -1.69 -12.10 -18.93
CA ILE A 531 -1.75 -12.61 -20.30
C ILE A 531 -3.18 -12.61 -20.84
N ARG A 532 -4.18 -12.97 -20.04
CA ARG A 532 -5.60 -12.95 -20.43
C ARG A 532 -6.10 -11.51 -20.62
N VAL A 533 -5.71 -10.62 -19.74
CA VAL A 533 -6.02 -9.18 -19.86
C VAL A 533 -5.38 -8.63 -21.15
N ILE A 534 -4.10 -8.92 -21.41
CA ILE A 534 -3.41 -8.51 -22.63
C ILE A 534 -4.07 -9.13 -23.88
N ARG A 535 -4.47 -10.42 -23.85
CA ARG A 535 -5.22 -11.05 -24.94
C ARG A 535 -6.55 -10.36 -25.20
N ALA A 536 -7.32 -10.08 -24.16
CA ALA A 536 -8.56 -9.32 -24.27
C ALA A 536 -8.35 -7.94 -24.91
N TYR A 537 -7.16 -7.38 -24.77
CA TYR A 537 -6.76 -6.08 -25.35
C TYR A 537 -6.18 -6.24 -26.78
N SER A 538 -5.36 -7.26 -27.05
CA SER A 538 -4.70 -7.49 -28.36
C SER A 538 -5.67 -7.93 -29.45
N ILE A 539 -6.79 -8.59 -29.09
CA ILE A 539 -7.88 -8.89 -30.02
C ILE A 539 -8.47 -7.59 -30.62
N ARG A 540 -8.37 -6.46 -29.89
CA ARG A 540 -8.76 -5.14 -30.38
C ARG A 540 -7.93 -4.68 -31.60
N HIS A 541 -6.61 -4.94 -31.64
CA HIS A 541 -5.73 -4.45 -32.70
C HIS A 541 -5.83 -5.23 -34.00
N ARG A 542 -6.15 -6.54 -33.96
CA ARG A 542 -6.24 -7.37 -35.17
C ARG A 542 -7.53 -7.17 -35.99
N TRP A 543 -8.57 -6.59 -35.41
CA TRP A 543 -9.86 -6.35 -36.09
C TRP A 543 -9.97 -4.97 -36.73
N TYR A 544 -9.00 -4.07 -36.49
CA TYR A 544 -8.92 -2.74 -37.13
C TYR A 544 -8.04 -2.70 -38.38
N VAL A 545 -7.36 -3.79 -38.71
CA VAL A 545 -6.44 -3.90 -39.87
C VAL A 545 -7.01 -4.82 -40.96
N ARG A 546 -8.33 -5.07 -40.93
CA ARG A 546 -9.04 -5.68 -42.05
C ARG A 546 -10.28 -4.88 -42.42
#